data_1ce641a2b49f4803dada78878e1aef0d
#
_entry.id   1ce641a2b49f4803dada78878e1aef0d
#
_cell.length_a   1.000
_cell.length_b   1.000
_cell.length_c   1.000
_cell.angle_alpha   90.00
_cell.angle_beta   90.00
_cell.angle_gamma   90.00
#
_symmetry.space_group_name_H-M   'P 1'
#
loop_
_entity.id
_entity.type
_entity.pdbx_description
1 polymer ?
#
loop_
_entity_poly.entity_id
_entity_poly.type
_entity_poly.pdbx_seq_one_letter_code
_entity_poly.pdbx_strand_id
1 'polypeptide(L)'
;MVSEKYLSYCYHCGKEIRYGRIFCDECNTPINRQIFEFFIELPKNKDGVYIRPRGKKFYDVIKLYLAARLGLSDKKRIILKSATGAGKSVLLDMLAFIEVTHFPNSLTVIGSISEPVAKKHIEEIRRWISNSVFRRYIESKYEATASKTEIKLAKFDSKIISMPQSPKTRTGWHASLLLIDEIGRLTPEAYYASFSQMATQGGVEVAASTPYLNSTVMLNVWNADDVVRISLEPHECFWIPKSVFERKREEYKRSGMEELYEQLYEAKFRSVTNRVIPDDLLLDAIKRNEHLSSSGNLVMGIDFGRSIDPTAVVVIDMETGDVKFTATFSDDWQIQFAKIRELYRRFKPIRIVADKSGIGDVIISDLRDLPIIGVSIHNDILKKQLIDKLVLAFYNRKINIVADEFPRLMQELGSFVYYDSEHKRMGPAEGRGRDDLCDALALALQAMDVSSVNERQPDSNLWAFTRVDERAEDFGWSVTKV
;
A
#
# COMPACT_ATOMS: atom_id res chain seq x y z
N MET A 1 -46.48 -3.09 28.97
CA MET A 1 -45.64 -4.20 28.48
C MET A 1 -44.71 -3.63 27.42
N VAL A 2 -43.52 -3.25 27.86
CA VAL A 2 -42.44 -2.81 26.95
C VAL A 2 -41.89 -4.08 26.33
N SER A 3 -42.05 -4.23 25.04
CA SER A 3 -41.75 -5.45 24.32
C SER A 3 -40.27 -5.86 24.49
N GLU A 4 -40.05 -7.17 24.64
CA GLU A 4 -38.73 -7.85 24.72
C GLU A 4 -37.80 -7.66 23.49
N LYS A 5 -38.00 -6.61 22.69
CA LYS A 5 -37.38 -6.39 21.39
C LYS A 5 -35.96 -5.73 21.42
N TYR A 6 -35.40 -5.48 22.57
CA TYR A 6 -34.10 -4.78 22.67
C TYR A 6 -33.01 -5.71 23.20
N LEU A 7 -32.55 -6.58 22.31
CA LEU A 7 -31.35 -7.37 22.55
C LEU A 7 -30.11 -6.59 22.11
N SER A 8 -29.13 -6.47 22.99
CA SER A 8 -27.78 -6.06 22.64
C SER A 8 -26.83 -7.23 22.90
N TYR A 9 -25.67 -7.18 22.27
CA TYR A 9 -24.66 -8.19 22.54
C TYR A 9 -23.62 -7.65 23.54
N CYS A 10 -23.18 -8.50 24.47
CA CYS A 10 -22.09 -8.16 25.36
C CYS A 10 -20.82 -7.91 24.56
N TYR A 11 -20.20 -6.77 24.74
CA TYR A 11 -18.97 -6.41 24.04
C TYR A 11 -17.76 -7.26 24.45
N HIS A 12 -17.85 -8.02 25.54
CA HIS A 12 -16.77 -8.88 26.03
C HIS A 12 -16.93 -10.33 25.54
N CYS A 13 -18.09 -10.94 25.74
CA CYS A 13 -18.31 -12.36 25.43
C CYS A 13 -19.22 -12.63 24.22
N GLY A 14 -19.79 -11.59 23.62
CA GLY A 14 -20.66 -11.71 22.45
C GLY A 14 -22.07 -12.25 22.72
N LYS A 15 -22.42 -12.55 23.96
CA LYS A 15 -23.75 -13.06 24.30
C LYS A 15 -24.80 -11.94 24.27
N GLU A 16 -26.04 -12.32 23.95
CA GLU A 16 -27.18 -11.42 23.97
C GLU A 16 -27.43 -10.86 25.35
N ILE A 17 -27.71 -9.55 25.45
CA ILE A 17 -28.02 -8.86 26.69
C ILE A 17 -29.44 -8.32 26.60
N ARG A 18 -30.24 -8.64 27.62
CA ARG A 18 -31.59 -8.09 27.74
C ARG A 18 -31.54 -6.61 28.08
N TYR A 19 -32.50 -5.86 27.51
CA TYR A 19 -32.65 -4.44 27.84
C TYR A 19 -32.86 -4.26 29.35
N GLY A 20 -32.16 -3.31 29.94
CA GLY A 20 -32.30 -3.04 31.39
C GLY A 20 -31.18 -3.65 32.27
N ARG A 21 -30.31 -4.48 31.69
CA ARG A 21 -29.20 -5.06 32.49
C ARG A 21 -28.02 -4.08 32.58
N ILE A 22 -27.41 -4.03 33.77
CA ILE A 22 -26.19 -3.25 34.04
C ILE A 22 -24.94 -4.11 33.78
N PHE A 23 -25.09 -5.43 33.91
CA PHE A 23 -24.03 -6.42 33.71
C PHE A 23 -24.49 -7.50 32.73
N CYS A 24 -23.55 -8.10 32.04
CA CYS A 24 -23.82 -9.27 31.22
C CYS A 24 -24.10 -10.48 32.12
N ASP A 25 -25.20 -11.19 31.85
CA ASP A 25 -25.62 -12.36 32.64
C ASP A 25 -24.62 -13.53 32.53
N GLU A 26 -23.81 -13.59 31.46
CA GLU A 26 -22.86 -14.68 31.18
C GLU A 26 -21.45 -14.41 31.75
N CYS A 27 -20.91 -13.21 31.57
CA CYS A 27 -19.53 -12.90 31.94
C CYS A 27 -19.41 -11.82 33.01
N ASN A 28 -20.52 -11.34 33.53
CA ASN A 28 -20.61 -10.28 34.55
C ASN A 28 -19.87 -8.99 34.20
N THR A 29 -19.62 -8.74 32.90
CA THR A 29 -18.97 -7.50 32.43
C THR A 29 -19.94 -6.34 32.57
N PRO A 30 -19.53 -5.18 33.13
CA PRO A 30 -20.37 -3.99 33.22
C PRO A 30 -20.76 -3.50 31.83
N ILE A 31 -22.06 -3.33 31.62
CA ILE A 31 -22.60 -2.75 30.38
C ILE A 31 -22.57 -1.25 30.58
N ASN A 32 -21.54 -0.57 30.08
CA ASN A 32 -21.40 0.87 30.26
C ASN A 32 -22.38 1.61 29.35
N ARG A 33 -23.65 1.68 29.83
CA ARG A 33 -24.78 2.30 29.14
C ARG A 33 -24.67 3.81 29.01
N GLN A 34 -23.99 4.45 29.98
CA GLN A 34 -24.13 5.88 30.20
C GLN A 34 -23.65 6.77 29.06
N ILE A 35 -22.78 6.30 28.18
CA ILE A 35 -22.24 7.11 27.08
C ILE A 35 -23.00 6.93 25.78
N PHE A 36 -23.59 5.74 25.51
CA PHE A 36 -24.16 5.43 24.19
C PHE A 36 -25.68 5.58 24.09
N GLU A 37 -26.44 5.14 25.08
CA GLU A 37 -27.90 5.06 24.93
C GLU A 37 -28.61 6.37 25.31
N PHE A 38 -27.99 7.29 26.05
CA PHE A 38 -28.59 8.58 26.42
C PHE A 38 -28.37 9.70 25.40
N PHE A 39 -27.32 9.63 24.57
CA PHE A 39 -26.93 10.74 23.73
C PHE A 39 -27.04 10.46 22.22
N ILE A 40 -27.14 9.20 21.81
CA ILE A 40 -27.05 8.84 20.40
C ILE A 40 -28.19 7.90 20.01
N GLU A 41 -29.07 8.38 19.13
CA GLU A 41 -30.00 7.48 18.46
C GLU A 41 -29.24 6.64 17.44
N LEU A 42 -29.22 5.34 17.63
CA LEU A 42 -28.65 4.40 16.67
C LEU A 42 -29.59 4.23 15.47
N PRO A 43 -29.05 3.91 14.28
CA PRO A 43 -29.86 3.65 13.11
C PRO A 43 -30.79 2.44 13.31
N LYS A 44 -31.92 2.45 12.59
CA LYS A 44 -32.91 1.36 12.59
C LYS A 44 -33.00 0.74 11.20
N ASN A 45 -33.25 -0.57 11.16
CA ASN A 45 -33.59 -1.27 9.94
C ASN A 45 -35.07 -0.98 9.51
N LYS A 46 -35.50 -1.56 8.40
CA LYS A 46 -36.87 -1.43 7.88
C LYS A 46 -37.97 -1.90 8.85
N ASP A 47 -37.64 -2.78 9.77
CA ASP A 47 -38.56 -3.37 10.77
C ASP A 47 -38.55 -2.58 12.09
N GLY A 48 -37.87 -1.42 12.15
CA GLY A 48 -37.75 -0.57 13.31
C GLY A 48 -36.78 -1.09 14.40
N VAL A 49 -36.02 -2.14 14.10
CA VAL A 49 -35.03 -2.70 15.02
C VAL A 49 -33.74 -1.90 14.93
N TYR A 50 -33.17 -1.53 16.07
CA TYR A 50 -31.88 -0.84 16.11
C TYR A 50 -30.74 -1.66 15.53
N ILE A 51 -29.97 -1.04 14.64
CA ILE A 51 -28.73 -1.59 14.11
C ILE A 51 -27.64 -1.25 15.11
N ARG A 52 -27.05 -2.28 15.69
CA ARG A 52 -26.05 -2.11 16.76
C ARG A 52 -24.65 -2.52 16.30
N PRO A 53 -23.61 -1.88 16.84
CA PRO A 53 -22.24 -2.32 16.60
C PRO A 53 -22.04 -3.78 17.03
N ARG A 54 -21.36 -4.54 16.21
CA ARG A 54 -21.07 -5.95 16.48
C ARG A 54 -19.76 -6.08 17.28
N GLY A 55 -19.87 -6.47 18.56
CA GLY A 55 -18.70 -6.72 19.41
C GLY A 55 -18.01 -5.47 19.94
N LYS A 56 -17.11 -5.69 20.90
CA LYS A 56 -16.43 -4.65 21.68
C LYS A 56 -15.65 -3.66 20.81
N LYS A 57 -14.88 -4.16 19.84
CA LYS A 57 -13.99 -3.32 19.01
C LYS A 57 -14.76 -2.25 18.21
N PHE A 58 -15.97 -2.56 17.75
CA PHE A 58 -16.81 -1.58 17.07
C PHE A 58 -17.33 -0.49 18.00
N TYR A 59 -17.70 -0.86 19.24
CA TYR A 59 -18.01 0.12 20.27
C TYR A 59 -16.80 0.99 20.62
N ASP A 60 -15.61 0.40 20.70
CA ASP A 60 -14.38 1.13 20.98
C ASP A 60 -14.07 2.16 19.87
N VAL A 61 -14.28 1.82 18.58
CA VAL A 61 -14.14 2.77 17.46
C VAL A 61 -15.11 3.95 17.63
N ILE A 62 -16.39 3.69 17.95
CA ILE A 62 -17.38 4.76 18.14
C ILE A 62 -17.00 5.65 19.34
N LYS A 63 -16.55 5.07 20.45
CA LYS A 63 -16.10 5.84 21.62
C LYS A 63 -14.90 6.73 21.30
N LEU A 64 -13.91 6.18 20.58
CA LEU A 64 -12.72 6.92 20.16
C LEU A 64 -13.08 8.06 19.21
N TYR A 65 -13.97 7.78 18.24
CA TYR A 65 -14.49 8.81 17.36
C TYR A 65 -15.18 9.93 18.14
N LEU A 66 -16.10 9.59 19.07
CA LEU A 66 -16.81 10.59 19.88
C LEU A 66 -15.85 11.38 20.77
N ALA A 67 -14.88 10.72 21.41
CA ALA A 67 -13.87 11.39 22.21
C ALA A 67 -13.06 12.39 21.37
N ALA A 68 -12.62 11.97 20.17
CA ALA A 68 -11.91 12.84 19.25
C ALA A 68 -12.79 14.00 18.73
N ARG A 69 -14.06 13.72 18.39
CA ARG A 69 -15.02 14.70 17.86
C ARG A 69 -15.40 15.76 18.90
N LEU A 70 -15.51 15.39 20.18
CA LEU A 70 -15.81 16.27 21.29
C LEU A 70 -14.60 16.97 21.89
N GLY A 71 -13.40 16.78 21.33
CA GLY A 71 -12.16 17.40 21.84
C GLY A 71 -11.63 16.78 23.14
N LEU A 72 -12.09 15.58 23.50
CA LEU A 72 -11.63 14.81 24.68
C LEU A 72 -10.39 13.95 24.36
N SER A 73 -9.94 13.93 23.10
CA SER A 73 -8.73 13.24 22.65
C SER A 73 -8.04 14.05 21.57
N ASP A 74 -6.72 14.16 21.67
CA ASP A 74 -5.87 14.80 20.64
C ASP A 74 -5.65 13.89 19.43
N LYS A 75 -5.85 12.58 19.59
CA LYS A 75 -5.73 11.62 18.50
C LYS A 75 -6.99 11.66 17.64
N LYS A 76 -6.85 12.23 16.44
CA LYS A 76 -7.94 12.44 15.47
C LYS A 76 -8.02 11.38 14.38
N ARG A 77 -7.06 10.45 14.33
CA ARG A 77 -6.97 9.41 13.30
C ARG A 77 -7.12 8.04 13.92
N ILE A 78 -8.08 7.27 13.41
CA ILE A 78 -8.43 5.93 13.91
C ILE A 78 -8.40 4.97 12.72
N ILE A 79 -7.69 3.86 12.82
CA ILE A 79 -7.66 2.83 11.79
C ILE A 79 -8.12 1.48 12.35
N LEU A 80 -9.10 0.87 11.68
CA LEU A 80 -9.61 -0.46 11.98
C LEU A 80 -9.11 -1.47 10.94
N LYS A 81 -8.34 -2.45 11.40
CA LYS A 81 -7.91 -3.62 10.65
C LYS A 81 -8.81 -4.81 11.01
N SER A 82 -9.42 -5.47 10.03
CA SER A 82 -10.24 -6.65 10.30
C SER A 82 -10.40 -7.57 9.10
N ALA A 83 -10.90 -8.78 9.35
CA ALA A 83 -11.25 -9.75 8.31
C ALA A 83 -12.32 -9.24 7.33
N THR A 84 -12.35 -9.84 6.14
CA THR A 84 -13.45 -9.67 5.19
C THR A 84 -14.77 -10.15 5.80
N GLY A 85 -15.85 -9.39 5.58
CA GLY A 85 -17.18 -9.72 6.11
C GLY A 85 -17.39 -9.35 7.58
N ALA A 86 -16.42 -8.78 8.27
CA ALA A 86 -16.54 -8.37 9.67
C ALA A 86 -17.56 -7.23 9.91
N GLY A 87 -17.97 -6.49 8.87
CA GLY A 87 -18.98 -5.42 8.98
C GLY A 87 -18.38 -4.02 9.07
N LYS A 88 -17.15 -3.82 8.58
CA LYS A 88 -16.45 -2.52 8.53
C LYS A 88 -17.29 -1.41 7.91
N SER A 89 -17.81 -1.62 6.71
CA SER A 89 -18.60 -0.62 5.99
C SER A 89 -19.86 -0.22 6.77
N VAL A 90 -20.51 -1.16 7.44
CA VAL A 90 -21.67 -0.88 8.33
C VAL A 90 -21.28 0.00 9.51
N LEU A 91 -20.09 -0.21 10.08
CA LEU A 91 -19.58 0.66 11.14
C LEU A 91 -19.32 2.08 10.63
N LEU A 92 -18.70 2.23 9.46
CA LEU A 92 -18.45 3.55 8.86
C LEU A 92 -19.78 4.27 8.55
N ASP A 93 -20.76 3.56 7.98
CA ASP A 93 -22.09 4.10 7.75
C ASP A 93 -22.78 4.56 9.05
N MET A 94 -22.57 3.81 10.14
CA MET A 94 -23.08 4.17 11.47
C MET A 94 -22.43 5.45 12.00
N LEU A 95 -21.13 5.61 11.84
CA LEU A 95 -20.43 6.86 12.19
C LEU A 95 -20.94 8.04 11.38
N ALA A 96 -21.15 7.84 10.07
CA ALA A 96 -21.75 8.88 9.22
C ALA A 96 -23.17 9.26 9.66
N PHE A 97 -24.00 8.27 10.01
CA PHE A 97 -25.33 8.49 10.56
C PHE A 97 -25.27 9.30 11.86
N ILE A 98 -24.40 8.93 12.79
CA ILE A 98 -24.20 9.63 14.07
C ILE A 98 -23.78 11.08 13.82
N GLU A 99 -22.75 11.29 12.97
CA GLU A 99 -22.24 12.64 12.68
C GLU A 99 -23.34 13.55 12.11
N VAL A 100 -24.03 13.11 11.07
CA VAL A 100 -25.01 13.96 10.37
C VAL A 100 -26.27 14.26 11.20
N THR A 101 -26.61 13.37 12.14
CA THR A 101 -27.83 13.51 12.95
C THR A 101 -27.62 14.21 14.30
N HIS A 102 -26.41 14.16 14.85
CA HIS A 102 -26.12 14.67 16.21
C HIS A 102 -25.18 15.87 16.23
N PHE A 103 -24.47 16.15 15.14
CA PHE A 103 -23.55 17.28 15.05
C PHE A 103 -23.99 18.28 13.97
N PRO A 104 -24.64 19.39 14.34
CA PRO A 104 -25.02 20.45 13.39
C PRO A 104 -23.82 21.04 12.67
N ASN A 105 -24.05 21.57 11.47
CA ASN A 105 -23.02 22.15 10.59
C ASN A 105 -21.86 21.17 10.26
N SER A 106 -22.16 19.87 10.27
CA SER A 106 -21.16 18.86 10.01
C SER A 106 -21.08 18.48 8.53
N LEU A 107 -19.87 18.18 8.07
CA LEU A 107 -19.62 17.59 6.77
C LEU A 107 -18.92 16.22 6.96
N THR A 108 -19.62 15.17 6.58
CA THR A 108 -19.05 13.82 6.49
C THR A 108 -18.63 13.53 5.06
N VAL A 109 -17.39 13.11 4.85
CA VAL A 109 -16.93 12.60 3.56
C VAL A 109 -16.62 11.11 3.71
N ILE A 110 -17.17 10.29 2.81
CA ILE A 110 -16.88 8.85 2.72
C ILE A 110 -16.06 8.61 1.45
N GLY A 111 -14.79 8.25 1.62
CA GLY A 111 -13.91 7.82 0.55
C GLY A 111 -14.07 6.33 0.26
N SER A 112 -14.28 5.97 -1.00
CA SER A 112 -14.52 4.59 -1.45
C SER A 112 -13.67 4.26 -2.67
N ILE A 113 -13.45 2.96 -2.91
CA ILE A 113 -12.64 2.48 -4.04
C ILE A 113 -13.29 2.71 -5.40
N SER A 114 -14.63 2.77 -5.45
CA SER A 114 -15.38 2.90 -6.71
C SER A 114 -16.73 3.59 -6.53
N GLU A 115 -17.29 4.09 -7.61
CA GLU A 115 -18.60 4.75 -7.60
C GLU A 115 -19.75 3.84 -7.14
N PRO A 116 -19.83 2.54 -7.53
CA PRO A 116 -20.86 1.64 -6.98
C PRO A 116 -20.80 1.49 -5.47
N VAL A 117 -19.59 1.42 -4.88
CA VAL A 117 -19.41 1.35 -3.42
C VAL A 117 -19.82 2.66 -2.77
N ALA A 118 -19.43 3.80 -3.35
CA ALA A 118 -19.85 5.12 -2.86
C ALA A 118 -21.38 5.26 -2.80
N LYS A 119 -22.08 4.84 -3.85
CA LYS A 119 -23.56 4.87 -3.91
C LYS A 119 -24.19 3.97 -2.84
N LYS A 120 -23.63 2.80 -2.59
CA LYS A 120 -24.14 1.84 -1.60
C LYS A 120 -24.14 2.42 -0.18
N HIS A 121 -23.08 3.13 0.23
CA HIS A 121 -23.03 3.84 1.52
C HIS A 121 -24.21 4.83 1.65
N ILE A 122 -24.43 5.66 0.64
CA ILE A 122 -25.49 6.65 0.66
C ILE A 122 -26.88 6.01 0.71
N GLU A 123 -27.10 4.92 -0.05
CA GLU A 123 -28.39 4.21 -0.04
C GLU A 123 -28.69 3.60 1.35
N GLU A 124 -27.69 3.02 2.00
CA GLU A 124 -27.87 2.44 3.32
C GLU A 124 -28.13 3.50 4.40
N ILE A 125 -27.33 4.55 4.44
CA ILE A 125 -27.51 5.65 5.41
C ILE A 125 -28.83 6.36 5.19
N ARG A 126 -29.24 6.59 3.94
CA ARG A 126 -30.57 7.19 3.62
C ARG A 126 -31.69 6.32 4.12
N ARG A 127 -31.60 5.00 3.97
CA ARG A 127 -32.60 4.05 4.50
C ARG A 127 -32.71 4.17 6.01
N TRP A 128 -31.57 4.29 6.72
CA TRP A 128 -31.56 4.44 8.17
C TRP A 128 -32.18 5.76 8.63
N ILE A 129 -31.84 6.86 7.97
CA ILE A 129 -32.42 8.18 8.27
C ILE A 129 -33.93 8.14 8.02
N SER A 130 -34.38 7.51 6.93
CA SER A 130 -35.81 7.38 6.60
C SER A 130 -36.59 6.56 7.64
N ASN A 131 -35.93 5.65 8.36
CA ASN A 131 -36.51 4.85 9.44
C ASN A 131 -36.33 5.47 10.83
N SER A 132 -35.81 6.68 10.93
CA SER A 132 -35.54 7.40 12.17
C SER A 132 -36.44 8.65 12.32
N VAL A 133 -36.36 9.30 13.50
CA VAL A 133 -37.02 10.58 13.77
C VAL A 133 -36.49 11.72 12.89
N PHE A 134 -35.29 11.52 12.30
CA PHE A 134 -34.64 12.52 11.44
C PHE A 134 -35.20 12.58 10.02
N ARG A 135 -36.03 11.62 9.61
CA ARG A 135 -36.64 11.57 8.26
C ARG A 135 -37.20 12.92 7.81
N ARG A 136 -37.90 13.63 8.70
CA ARG A 136 -38.55 14.93 8.40
C ARG A 136 -37.57 16.08 8.11
N TYR A 137 -36.26 15.87 8.29
CA TYR A 137 -35.25 16.91 8.11
C TYR A 137 -34.40 16.73 6.84
N ILE A 138 -34.63 15.66 6.09
CA ILE A 138 -34.00 15.50 4.77
C ILE A 138 -34.55 16.59 3.83
N GLU A 139 -33.68 17.31 3.13
CA GLU A 139 -34.11 18.21 2.06
C GLU A 139 -34.76 17.40 0.93
N SER A 140 -35.91 17.89 0.42
CA SER A 140 -36.71 17.20 -0.60
C SER A 140 -35.94 16.87 -1.87
N LYS A 141 -34.99 17.72 -2.28
CA LYS A 141 -34.09 17.45 -3.42
C LYS A 141 -33.16 16.29 -3.23
N TYR A 142 -32.93 15.85 -1.96
CA TYR A 142 -32.13 14.70 -1.61
C TYR A 142 -32.95 13.48 -1.16
N GLU A 143 -34.30 13.64 -1.02
CA GLU A 143 -35.19 12.53 -0.65
C GLU A 143 -35.46 11.55 -1.78
N ALA A 144 -35.67 12.08 -2.97
CA ALA A 144 -36.15 11.29 -4.09
C ALA A 144 -35.12 11.19 -5.21
N THR A 145 -34.23 10.25 -5.22
CA THR A 145 -33.46 9.91 -6.43
C THR A 145 -32.47 10.97 -6.96
N ALA A 146 -32.51 12.21 -6.51
CA ALA A 146 -31.74 13.30 -7.12
C ALA A 146 -30.23 13.18 -6.91
N SER A 147 -29.76 12.73 -5.75
CA SER A 147 -28.34 12.51 -5.53
C SER A 147 -28.05 11.09 -5.02
N LYS A 148 -27.32 10.34 -5.82
CA LYS A 148 -26.87 8.98 -5.46
C LYS A 148 -25.63 8.98 -4.55
N THR A 149 -25.04 10.16 -4.32
CA THR A 149 -23.76 10.30 -3.62
C THR A 149 -23.81 11.31 -2.47
N GLU A 150 -24.96 11.94 -2.21
CA GLU A 150 -25.09 12.97 -1.18
C GLU A 150 -26.38 12.84 -0.37
N ILE A 151 -26.32 13.22 0.91
CA ILE A 151 -27.47 13.42 1.80
C ILE A 151 -27.29 14.75 2.52
N LYS A 152 -28.36 15.54 2.65
CA LYS A 152 -28.37 16.77 3.44
C LYS A 152 -29.55 16.80 4.40
N LEU A 153 -29.29 17.08 5.67
CA LEU A 153 -30.32 17.36 6.69
C LEU A 153 -30.46 18.89 6.86
N ALA A 154 -31.47 19.47 6.24
CA ALA A 154 -31.67 20.92 6.15
C ALA A 154 -31.67 21.60 7.52
N LYS A 155 -32.36 21.02 8.51
CA LYS A 155 -32.49 21.62 9.85
C LYS A 155 -31.17 21.72 10.59
N PHE A 156 -30.28 20.79 10.36
CA PHE A 156 -28.99 20.72 11.04
C PHE A 156 -27.86 21.35 10.23
N ASP A 157 -28.12 21.73 8.97
CA ASP A 157 -27.15 22.14 7.96
C ASP A 157 -25.97 21.14 7.88
N SER A 158 -26.27 19.87 8.09
CA SER A 158 -25.30 18.78 8.05
C SER A 158 -25.40 17.98 6.77
N LYS A 159 -24.27 17.49 6.26
CA LYS A 159 -24.16 16.85 4.95
C LYS A 159 -23.28 15.63 4.97
N ILE A 160 -23.65 14.61 4.19
CA ILE A 160 -22.80 13.45 3.85
C ILE A 160 -22.53 13.49 2.34
N ILE A 161 -21.27 13.26 1.97
CA ILE A 161 -20.85 13.08 0.57
C ILE A 161 -20.06 11.79 0.50
N SER A 162 -20.41 10.89 -0.41
CA SER A 162 -19.60 9.71 -0.70
C SER A 162 -18.94 9.84 -2.07
N MET A 163 -17.63 9.62 -2.12
CA MET A 163 -16.79 9.83 -3.30
C MET A 163 -15.93 8.59 -3.61
N PRO A 164 -15.87 8.18 -4.90
CA PRO A 164 -14.89 7.19 -5.31
C PRO A 164 -13.48 7.79 -5.36
N GLN A 165 -12.45 6.94 -5.26
CA GLN A 165 -11.11 7.34 -5.64
C GLN A 165 -11.09 7.69 -7.14
N SER A 166 -10.75 8.92 -7.46
CA SER A 166 -10.69 9.41 -8.84
C SER A 166 -9.66 10.52 -8.94
N PRO A 167 -8.90 10.63 -10.04
CA PRO A 167 -8.00 11.77 -10.27
C PRO A 167 -8.75 13.12 -10.27
N LYS A 168 -10.07 13.08 -10.48
CA LYS A 168 -10.96 14.24 -10.43
C LYS A 168 -11.60 14.44 -9.06
N THR A 169 -11.18 13.72 -8.02
CA THR A 169 -11.68 13.89 -6.66
C THR A 169 -11.41 15.32 -6.23
N ARG A 170 -12.50 16.03 -5.90
CA ARG A 170 -12.45 17.47 -5.64
C ARG A 170 -11.69 17.75 -4.35
N THR A 171 -10.62 18.50 -4.44
CA THR A 171 -9.94 19.11 -3.29
C THR A 171 -10.75 20.32 -2.80
N GLY A 172 -10.55 20.71 -1.53
CA GLY A 172 -11.18 21.91 -0.95
C GLY A 172 -12.38 21.66 -0.06
N TRP A 173 -12.71 20.41 0.25
CA TRP A 173 -13.69 20.08 1.28
C TRP A 173 -13.02 20.06 2.65
N HIS A 174 -13.69 20.64 3.66
CA HIS A 174 -13.26 20.59 5.05
C HIS A 174 -14.21 19.68 5.83
N ALA A 175 -13.88 18.41 5.92
CA ALA A 175 -14.70 17.41 6.57
C ALA A 175 -14.53 17.48 8.11
N SER A 176 -15.65 17.50 8.84
CA SER A 176 -15.66 17.25 10.28
C SER A 176 -15.43 15.78 10.60
N LEU A 177 -15.85 14.89 9.68
CA LEU A 177 -15.59 13.46 9.73
C LEU A 177 -15.22 12.95 8.35
N LEU A 178 -14.02 12.37 8.24
CA LEU A 178 -13.55 11.65 7.07
C LEU A 178 -13.61 10.15 7.35
N LEU A 179 -14.35 9.43 6.55
CA LEU A 179 -14.47 7.97 6.60
C LEU A 179 -13.83 7.37 5.36
N ILE A 180 -12.95 6.39 5.53
CA ILE A 180 -12.28 5.71 4.41
C ILE A 180 -12.64 4.22 4.46
N ASP A 181 -13.44 3.77 3.49
CA ASP A 181 -13.71 2.35 3.31
C ASP A 181 -12.67 1.71 2.39
N GLU A 182 -12.11 0.60 2.83
CA GLU A 182 -11.07 -0.16 2.16
C GLU A 182 -9.79 0.68 1.85
N ILE A 183 -9.25 1.39 2.88
CA ILE A 183 -7.99 2.15 2.74
C ILE A 183 -6.85 1.31 2.16
N GLY A 184 -6.85 -0.01 2.39
CA GLY A 184 -5.88 -0.94 1.82
C GLY A 184 -5.92 -1.07 0.31
N ARG A 185 -6.93 -0.51 -0.35
CA ARG A 185 -7.10 -0.54 -1.82
C ARG A 185 -7.02 0.84 -2.46
N LEU A 186 -6.82 1.89 -1.68
CA LEU A 186 -6.66 3.24 -2.21
C LEU A 186 -5.26 3.42 -2.80
N THR A 187 -5.18 4.19 -3.89
CA THR A 187 -3.89 4.66 -4.37
C THR A 187 -3.32 5.73 -3.45
N PRO A 188 -1.99 5.85 -3.33
CA PRO A 188 -1.38 6.93 -2.54
C PRO A 188 -1.85 8.33 -2.97
N GLU A 189 -2.08 8.58 -4.30
CA GLU A 189 -2.63 9.85 -4.78
C GLU A 189 -4.01 10.13 -4.21
N ALA A 190 -4.92 9.12 -4.28
CA ALA A 190 -6.27 9.29 -3.79
C ALA A 190 -6.25 9.58 -2.30
N TYR A 191 -5.38 8.93 -1.55
CA TYR A 191 -5.30 9.13 -0.11
C TYR A 191 -4.56 10.44 0.26
N TYR A 192 -3.27 10.57 -0.10
CA TYR A 192 -2.44 11.68 0.37
C TYR A 192 -2.73 13.02 -0.31
N ALA A 193 -3.05 13.02 -1.60
CA ALA A 193 -3.30 14.25 -2.33
C ALA A 193 -4.78 14.71 -2.27
N SER A 194 -5.70 13.84 -1.84
CA SER A 194 -7.12 14.17 -1.81
C SER A 194 -7.75 13.93 -0.44
N PHE A 195 -7.95 12.67 -0.04
CA PHE A 195 -8.76 12.38 1.15
C PHE A 195 -8.13 12.91 2.45
N SER A 196 -6.86 12.63 2.71
CA SER A 196 -6.21 13.06 3.97
C SER A 196 -6.21 14.56 4.16
N GLN A 197 -6.22 15.33 3.05
CA GLN A 197 -6.27 16.79 3.10
C GLN A 197 -7.63 17.32 3.59
N MET A 198 -8.72 16.54 3.46
CA MET A 198 -10.06 16.96 3.85
C MET A 198 -10.25 17.04 5.38
N ALA A 199 -9.46 16.29 6.16
CA ALA A 199 -9.54 16.29 7.62
C ALA A 199 -8.51 17.22 8.31
N THR A 200 -7.70 17.96 7.58
CA THR A 200 -6.57 18.76 8.12
C THR A 200 -6.97 19.88 9.06
N GLN A 201 -8.21 20.38 8.98
CA GLN A 201 -8.71 21.47 9.84
C GLN A 201 -9.38 20.97 11.13
N GLY A 202 -8.87 19.89 11.72
CA GLY A 202 -9.35 19.37 13.02
C GLY A 202 -10.49 18.36 12.89
N GLY A 203 -10.80 17.90 11.70
CA GLY A 203 -11.72 16.78 11.46
C GLY A 203 -11.18 15.46 11.99
N VAL A 204 -12.08 14.52 12.26
CA VAL A 204 -11.73 13.15 12.66
C VAL A 204 -11.65 12.27 11.42
N GLU A 205 -10.60 11.47 11.31
CA GLU A 205 -10.45 10.46 10.28
C GLU A 205 -10.67 9.07 10.88
N VAL A 206 -11.56 8.28 10.27
CA VAL A 206 -11.73 6.86 10.60
C VAL A 206 -11.61 6.03 9.34
N ALA A 207 -10.56 5.22 9.27
CA ALA A 207 -10.30 4.33 8.16
C ALA A 207 -10.51 2.87 8.54
N ALA A 208 -11.05 2.08 7.63
CA ALA A 208 -11.24 0.65 7.86
C ALA A 208 -10.85 -0.16 6.61
N SER A 209 -10.18 -1.29 6.81
CA SER A 209 -9.84 -2.22 5.73
C SER A 209 -9.49 -3.61 6.24
N THR A 210 -9.53 -4.57 5.33
CA THR A 210 -8.63 -5.73 5.41
C THR A 210 -7.25 -5.29 4.90
N PRO A 211 -6.14 -5.78 5.46
CA PRO A 211 -4.84 -5.66 4.81
C PRO A 211 -4.95 -6.29 3.41
N TYR A 212 -4.65 -5.49 2.39
CA TYR A 212 -4.77 -5.98 1.02
C TYR A 212 -3.41 -5.91 0.37
N LEU A 213 -2.94 -7.00 -0.22
CA LEU A 213 -1.65 -7.13 -0.91
C LEU A 213 -0.69 -5.96 -0.52
N ASN A 214 0.24 -5.57 -1.12
CA ASN A 214 1.26 -4.57 -0.80
C ASN A 214 0.76 -3.13 -0.52
N SER A 215 -0.34 -2.96 0.22
CA SER A 215 -0.89 -1.63 0.52
C SER A 215 0.03 -0.79 1.38
N THR A 216 0.88 0.01 0.74
CA THR A 216 1.76 0.97 1.44
C THR A 216 0.94 2.04 2.15
N VAL A 217 -0.20 2.48 1.59
CA VAL A 217 -1.08 3.47 2.23
C VAL A 217 -1.55 2.96 3.59
N MET A 218 -2.17 1.77 3.63
CA MET A 218 -2.67 1.22 4.88
C MET A 218 -1.54 0.95 5.87
N LEU A 219 -0.41 0.41 5.41
CA LEU A 219 0.73 0.11 6.27
C LEU A 219 1.36 1.39 6.85
N ASN A 220 1.54 2.43 6.03
CA ASN A 220 2.09 3.71 6.48
C ASN A 220 1.15 4.39 7.48
N VAL A 221 -0.17 4.42 7.21
CA VAL A 221 -1.16 4.96 8.14
C VAL A 221 -1.19 4.12 9.43
N TRP A 222 -1.13 2.79 9.33
CA TRP A 222 -1.08 1.93 10.49
C TRP A 222 0.13 2.18 11.39
N ASN A 223 1.29 2.48 10.82
CA ASN A 223 2.54 2.72 11.56
C ASN A 223 2.72 4.17 12.04
N ALA A 224 1.88 5.11 11.61
CA ALA A 224 1.97 6.51 12.02
C ALA A 224 1.71 6.69 13.53
N ASP A 225 2.43 7.59 14.19
CA ASP A 225 2.39 7.78 15.66
C ASP A 225 1.10 8.45 16.15
N ASP A 226 0.45 9.24 15.28
CA ASP A 226 -0.77 9.98 15.57
C ASP A 226 -2.05 9.15 15.42
N VAL A 227 -1.94 7.86 15.06
CA VAL A 227 -3.06 6.97 14.76
C VAL A 227 -3.40 6.05 15.93
N VAL A 228 -4.68 5.94 16.25
CA VAL A 228 -5.21 4.89 17.12
C VAL A 228 -5.50 3.64 16.30
N ARG A 229 -4.83 2.54 16.63
CA ARG A 229 -4.91 1.26 15.91
C ARG A 229 -5.89 0.32 16.59
N ILE A 230 -6.81 -0.23 15.83
CA ILE A 230 -7.72 -1.28 16.30
C ILE A 230 -7.61 -2.47 15.36
N SER A 231 -7.29 -3.64 15.91
CA SER A 231 -7.30 -4.91 15.17
C SER A 231 -8.47 -5.75 15.65
N LEU A 232 -9.35 -6.15 14.75
CA LEU A 232 -10.44 -7.09 15.01
C LEU A 232 -10.06 -8.45 14.44
N GLU A 233 -9.69 -9.34 15.34
CA GLU A 233 -9.23 -10.68 14.98
C GLU A 233 -10.41 -11.62 14.62
N PRO A 234 -10.20 -12.68 13.81
CA PRO A 234 -11.27 -13.59 13.40
C PRO A 234 -12.05 -14.20 14.56
N HIS A 235 -11.39 -14.54 15.66
CA HIS A 235 -12.01 -15.14 16.83
C HIS A 235 -12.92 -14.16 17.61
N GLU A 236 -12.76 -12.87 17.39
CA GLU A 236 -13.61 -11.81 17.96
C GLU A 236 -14.87 -11.58 17.10
N CYS A 237 -14.89 -12.12 15.89
CA CYS A 237 -16.03 -12.01 14.95
C CYS A 237 -17.06 -13.13 15.21
N PHE A 238 -17.58 -13.26 16.43
CA PHE A 238 -18.50 -14.33 16.85
C PHE A 238 -19.80 -14.41 16.04
N TRP A 239 -20.15 -13.35 15.31
CA TRP A 239 -21.30 -13.33 14.36
C TRP A 239 -21.00 -14.01 13.04
N ILE A 240 -19.75 -14.39 12.77
CA ILE A 240 -19.36 -15.20 11.62
C ILE A 240 -19.09 -16.61 12.15
N PRO A 241 -19.82 -17.64 11.69
CA PRO A 241 -19.59 -19.00 12.15
C PRO A 241 -18.15 -19.44 11.88
N LYS A 242 -17.52 -20.12 12.83
CA LYS A 242 -16.16 -20.66 12.70
C LYS A 242 -15.99 -21.53 11.45
N SER A 243 -17.02 -22.31 11.12
CA SER A 243 -17.05 -23.15 9.91
C SER A 243 -16.88 -22.38 8.60
N VAL A 244 -17.22 -21.08 8.59
CA VAL A 244 -16.99 -20.22 7.41
C VAL A 244 -15.48 -19.96 7.24
N PHE A 245 -14.80 -19.65 8.33
CA PHE A 245 -13.35 -19.43 8.30
C PHE A 245 -12.60 -20.73 7.94
N GLU A 246 -12.99 -21.85 8.55
CA GLU A 246 -12.38 -23.17 8.29
C GLU A 246 -12.57 -23.58 6.82
N ARG A 247 -13.79 -23.48 6.29
CA ARG A 247 -14.06 -23.78 4.88
C ARG A 247 -13.25 -22.89 3.95
N LYS A 248 -13.16 -21.59 4.23
CA LYS A 248 -12.37 -20.66 3.41
C LYS A 248 -10.89 -20.98 3.49
N ARG A 249 -10.36 -21.33 4.66
CA ARG A 249 -8.96 -21.76 4.79
C ARG A 249 -8.63 -22.95 3.90
N GLU A 250 -9.48 -23.98 3.93
CA GLU A 250 -9.31 -25.17 3.08
C GLU A 250 -9.43 -24.86 1.57
N GLU A 251 -10.36 -23.98 1.19
CA GLU A 251 -10.53 -23.53 -0.18
C GLU A 251 -9.26 -22.84 -0.70
N TYR A 252 -8.73 -21.89 0.07
CA TYR A 252 -7.52 -21.14 -0.30
C TYR A 252 -6.26 -22.01 -0.27
N LYS A 253 -6.18 -22.95 0.68
CA LYS A 253 -5.09 -23.93 0.75
C LYS A 253 -5.04 -24.83 -0.48
N ARG A 254 -6.18 -25.38 -0.91
CA ARG A 254 -6.25 -26.18 -2.14
C ARG A 254 -5.86 -25.41 -3.39
N SER A 255 -6.04 -24.11 -3.40
CA SER A 255 -5.69 -23.22 -4.50
C SER A 255 -4.27 -22.67 -4.40
N GLY A 256 -3.46 -23.09 -3.42
CA GLY A 256 -2.12 -22.53 -3.20
C GLY A 256 -2.08 -21.05 -2.79
N MET A 257 -3.20 -20.52 -2.24
CA MET A 257 -3.37 -19.11 -1.90
C MET A 257 -3.49 -18.90 -0.38
N GLU A 258 -2.81 -19.70 0.44
CA GLU A 258 -2.90 -19.63 1.90
C GLU A 258 -2.59 -18.22 2.43
N GLU A 259 -1.63 -17.57 1.83
CA GLU A 259 -1.19 -16.22 2.18
C GLU A 259 -2.28 -15.17 1.94
N LEU A 260 -3.06 -15.32 0.86
CA LEU A 260 -4.20 -14.43 0.61
C LEU A 260 -5.31 -14.67 1.63
N TYR A 261 -5.48 -15.92 2.11
CA TYR A 261 -6.38 -16.22 3.23
C TYR A 261 -5.95 -15.47 4.50
N GLU A 262 -4.66 -15.51 4.85
CA GLU A 262 -4.15 -14.82 6.02
C GLU A 262 -4.41 -13.31 5.97
N GLN A 263 -4.25 -12.69 4.80
CA GLN A 263 -4.58 -11.27 4.63
C GLN A 263 -6.08 -11.01 4.77
N LEU A 264 -6.91 -11.74 4.01
CA LEU A 264 -8.33 -11.43 3.90
C LEU A 264 -9.15 -11.88 5.11
N TYR A 265 -8.76 -12.98 5.76
CA TYR A 265 -9.54 -13.59 6.84
C TYR A 265 -8.85 -13.54 8.20
N GLU A 266 -7.53 -13.47 8.27
CA GLU A 266 -6.80 -13.30 9.52
C GLU A 266 -6.32 -11.86 9.74
N ALA A 267 -6.61 -10.96 8.79
CA ALA A 267 -6.24 -9.55 8.83
C ALA A 267 -4.75 -9.31 9.12
N LYS A 268 -3.88 -10.20 8.63
CA LYS A 268 -2.43 -10.06 8.77
C LYS A 268 -1.88 -9.14 7.69
N PHE A 269 -1.03 -8.20 8.08
CA PHE A 269 -0.15 -7.59 7.10
C PHE A 269 0.84 -8.64 6.61
N ARG A 270 1.09 -8.65 5.32
CA ARG A 270 2.19 -9.45 4.77
C ARG A 270 3.42 -8.57 4.62
N SER A 271 4.58 -9.13 4.92
CA SER A 271 5.82 -8.69 4.28
C SER A 271 5.65 -8.85 2.77
N VAL A 272 6.16 -7.91 2.00
CA VAL A 272 6.08 -7.93 0.53
C VAL A 272 6.83 -9.16 0.02
N THR A 273 6.11 -10.28 -0.19
CA THR A 273 6.72 -11.53 -0.70
C THR A 273 7.09 -11.44 -2.18
N ASN A 274 6.60 -10.41 -2.89
CA ASN A 274 6.94 -10.16 -4.28
C ASN A 274 8.15 -9.22 -4.44
N ARG A 275 8.99 -9.05 -3.41
CA ARG A 275 10.22 -8.28 -3.59
C ARG A 275 11.12 -8.98 -4.59
N VAL A 276 11.68 -8.20 -5.49
CA VAL A 276 12.69 -8.69 -6.44
C VAL A 276 13.92 -9.12 -5.66
N ILE A 277 14.30 -8.37 -4.63
CA ILE A 277 15.39 -8.72 -3.71
C ILE A 277 14.78 -9.00 -2.34
N PRO A 278 14.79 -10.26 -1.86
CA PRO A 278 14.31 -10.63 -0.53
C PRO A 278 14.99 -9.82 0.59
N ASP A 279 14.25 -9.55 1.67
CA ASP A 279 14.72 -8.73 2.78
C ASP A 279 15.97 -9.27 3.45
N ASP A 280 16.08 -10.58 3.60
CA ASP A 280 17.24 -11.25 4.18
C ASP A 280 18.50 -11.05 3.33
N LEU A 281 18.38 -11.14 2.01
CA LEU A 281 19.49 -10.88 1.09
C LEU A 281 19.89 -9.40 1.06
N LEU A 282 18.91 -8.49 1.16
CA LEU A 282 19.19 -7.06 1.23
C LEU A 282 19.89 -6.71 2.55
N LEU A 283 19.46 -7.30 3.68
CA LEU A 283 20.08 -7.11 4.98
C LEU A 283 21.51 -7.68 5.01
N ASP A 284 21.74 -8.83 4.37
CA ASP A 284 23.08 -9.44 4.25
C ASP A 284 24.06 -8.53 3.48
N ALA A 285 23.56 -7.77 2.51
CA ALA A 285 24.36 -6.85 1.71
C ALA A 285 24.75 -5.55 2.45
N ILE A 286 24.12 -5.26 3.61
CA ILE A 286 24.41 -4.06 4.38
C ILE A 286 25.68 -4.24 5.18
N LYS A 287 26.71 -3.48 4.84
CA LYS A 287 27.91 -3.35 5.67
C LYS A 287 27.75 -2.19 6.67
N ARG A 288 28.03 -2.48 7.95
CA ARG A 288 28.08 -1.46 9.00
C ARG A 288 29.50 -0.88 9.05
N ASN A 289 29.65 0.37 8.58
CA ASN A 289 30.82 1.24 8.82
C ASN A 289 32.23 0.63 8.77
N GLU A 290 32.44 -0.43 8.01
CA GLU A 290 33.79 -0.89 7.70
C GLU A 290 34.32 0.00 6.57
N HIS A 291 35.52 0.55 6.77
CA HIS A 291 36.23 1.28 5.72
C HIS A 291 36.38 0.36 4.52
N LEU A 292 35.58 0.61 3.48
CA LEU A 292 35.59 -0.17 2.27
C LEU A 292 36.93 0.06 1.57
N SER A 293 37.79 -0.98 1.55
CA SER A 293 38.98 -0.93 0.72
C SER A 293 38.59 -0.86 -0.75
N SER A 294 39.30 -0.05 -1.55
CA SER A 294 39.12 -0.05 -2.99
C SER A 294 40.22 -0.85 -3.66
N SER A 295 39.82 -1.80 -4.51
CA SER A 295 40.78 -2.52 -5.34
C SER A 295 41.35 -1.65 -6.48
N GLY A 296 40.70 -0.55 -6.79
CA GLY A 296 41.00 0.31 -7.94
C GLY A 296 40.34 -0.15 -9.25
N ASN A 297 39.72 -1.33 -9.29
CA ASN A 297 39.01 -1.85 -10.46
C ASN A 297 37.53 -1.51 -10.35
N LEU A 298 37.17 -0.27 -10.73
CA LEU A 298 35.78 0.21 -10.67
C LEU A 298 35.05 0.01 -11.99
N VAL A 299 33.76 -0.26 -11.91
CA VAL A 299 32.83 -0.26 -13.04
C VAL A 299 31.67 0.68 -12.75
N MET A 300 31.03 1.16 -13.82
CA MET A 300 29.93 2.11 -13.72
C MET A 300 28.72 1.62 -14.52
N GLY A 301 27.53 1.68 -13.94
CA GLY A 301 26.26 1.48 -14.60
C GLY A 301 25.51 2.80 -14.73
N ILE A 302 24.90 3.03 -15.89
CA ILE A 302 24.13 4.23 -16.16
C ILE A 302 22.77 3.85 -16.74
N ASP A 303 21.72 4.25 -16.06
CA ASP A 303 20.37 4.24 -16.59
C ASP A 303 19.99 5.65 -17.02
N PHE A 304 19.81 5.86 -18.34
CA PHE A 304 19.48 7.17 -18.88
C PHE A 304 17.99 7.44 -18.79
N GLY A 305 17.60 8.43 -18.00
CA GLY A 305 16.22 8.89 -17.88
C GLY A 305 15.69 9.57 -19.14
N ARG A 306 14.39 9.40 -19.41
CA ARG A 306 13.68 10.08 -20.51
C ARG A 306 12.92 11.28 -19.96
N SER A 307 13.08 12.45 -20.58
CA SER A 307 12.27 13.68 -20.38
C SER A 307 11.88 14.07 -18.95
N ILE A 308 11.32 13.18 -18.15
CA ILE A 308 10.85 13.41 -16.77
C ILE A 308 11.60 12.53 -15.76
N ASP A 309 12.12 11.39 -16.22
CA ASP A 309 12.87 10.47 -15.36
C ASP A 309 14.34 10.90 -15.26
N PRO A 310 14.95 10.84 -14.07
CA PRO A 310 16.36 11.19 -13.92
C PRO A 310 17.26 10.12 -14.51
N THR A 311 18.42 10.53 -14.98
CA THR A 311 19.53 9.61 -15.21
C THR A 311 20.10 9.16 -13.87
N ALA A 312 20.27 7.86 -13.70
CA ALA A 312 20.88 7.26 -12.53
C ALA A 312 22.26 6.68 -12.85
N VAL A 313 23.18 6.81 -11.90
CA VAL A 313 24.56 6.31 -12.00
C VAL A 313 24.91 5.56 -10.74
N VAL A 314 25.48 4.36 -10.90
CA VAL A 314 26.05 3.56 -9.82
C VAL A 314 27.48 3.17 -10.16
N VAL A 315 28.40 3.34 -9.21
CA VAL A 315 29.80 2.86 -9.31
C VAL A 315 30.04 1.79 -8.28
N ILE A 316 30.57 0.64 -8.71
CA ILE A 316 30.84 -0.52 -7.87
C ILE A 316 32.29 -0.98 -8.07
N ASP A 317 32.90 -1.51 -7.01
CA ASP A 317 34.20 -2.15 -7.06
C ASP A 317 34.05 -3.60 -7.52
N MET A 318 34.74 -3.97 -8.58
CA MET A 318 34.60 -5.31 -9.19
C MET A 318 35.07 -6.47 -8.29
N GLU A 319 36.06 -6.22 -7.42
CA GLU A 319 36.64 -7.30 -6.61
C GLU A 319 35.90 -7.47 -5.30
N THR A 320 35.49 -6.35 -4.68
CA THR A 320 34.85 -6.38 -3.38
C THR A 320 33.35 -6.40 -3.45
N GLY A 321 32.76 -5.96 -4.58
CA GLY A 321 31.31 -5.76 -4.73
C GLY A 321 30.77 -4.55 -3.98
N ASP A 322 31.65 -3.68 -3.51
CA ASP A 322 31.25 -2.51 -2.73
C ASP A 322 30.68 -1.41 -3.62
N VAL A 323 29.48 -0.92 -3.31
CA VAL A 323 28.97 0.30 -3.92
C VAL A 323 29.78 1.49 -3.42
N LYS A 324 30.41 2.21 -4.33
CA LYS A 324 31.32 3.33 -4.05
C LYS A 324 30.67 4.69 -4.27
N PHE A 325 29.63 4.74 -5.13
CA PHE A 325 28.97 5.99 -5.45
C PHE A 325 27.62 5.74 -6.11
N THR A 326 26.66 6.62 -5.81
CA THR A 326 25.39 6.71 -6.53
C THR A 326 25.05 8.16 -6.80
N ALA A 327 24.45 8.44 -7.95
CA ALA A 327 23.89 9.76 -8.27
C ALA A 327 22.66 9.67 -9.14
N THR A 328 21.80 10.68 -9.04
CA THR A 328 20.69 10.87 -9.99
C THR A 328 20.63 12.36 -10.38
N PHE A 329 20.36 12.63 -11.65
CA PHE A 329 20.24 14.00 -12.15
C PHE A 329 19.29 14.07 -13.35
N SER A 330 18.58 15.20 -13.50
CA SER A 330 17.56 15.43 -14.53
C SER A 330 17.85 16.74 -15.30
N ASP A 331 19.10 16.96 -15.65
CA ASP A 331 19.53 18.15 -16.40
C ASP A 331 19.37 17.93 -17.89
N ASP A 332 19.63 18.98 -18.70
CA ASP A 332 19.76 18.85 -20.13
C ASP A 332 20.93 17.93 -20.52
N TRP A 333 20.82 17.26 -21.66
CA TRP A 333 21.78 16.23 -22.11
C TRP A 333 23.24 16.68 -22.05
N GLN A 334 23.54 17.91 -22.48
CA GLN A 334 24.92 18.43 -22.46
C GLN A 334 25.47 18.50 -21.04
N ILE A 335 24.64 18.88 -20.09
CA ILE A 335 25.00 18.94 -18.64
C ILE A 335 25.18 17.52 -18.11
N GLN A 336 24.28 16.61 -18.47
CA GLN A 336 24.39 15.19 -18.05
C GLN A 336 25.70 14.57 -18.58
N PHE A 337 26.05 14.80 -19.83
CA PHE A 337 27.31 14.30 -20.41
C PHE A 337 28.53 14.90 -19.72
N ALA A 338 28.49 16.18 -19.39
CA ALA A 338 29.56 16.81 -18.62
C ALA A 338 29.74 16.18 -17.23
N LYS A 339 28.61 15.91 -16.52
CA LYS A 339 28.63 15.20 -15.24
C LYS A 339 29.16 13.77 -15.36
N ILE A 340 28.75 13.01 -16.36
CA ILE A 340 29.27 11.65 -16.61
C ILE A 340 30.78 11.66 -16.87
N ARG A 341 31.26 12.61 -17.67
CA ARG A 341 32.72 12.78 -17.87
C ARG A 341 33.46 13.17 -16.60
N GLU A 342 32.85 13.98 -15.73
CA GLU A 342 33.39 14.32 -14.43
C GLU A 342 33.48 13.08 -13.51
N LEU A 343 32.41 12.27 -13.47
CA LEU A 343 32.39 11.02 -12.71
C LEU A 343 33.44 10.03 -13.25
N TYR A 344 33.59 9.96 -14.59
CA TYR A 344 34.65 9.17 -15.19
C TYR A 344 36.04 9.63 -14.76
N ARG A 345 36.33 10.92 -14.78
CA ARG A 345 37.63 11.48 -14.33
C ARG A 345 37.89 11.20 -12.87
N ARG A 346 36.85 11.23 -12.03
CA ARG A 346 36.93 11.02 -10.59
C ARG A 346 37.16 9.56 -10.23
N PHE A 347 36.38 8.66 -10.81
CA PHE A 347 36.39 7.23 -10.44
C PHE A 347 37.22 6.36 -11.38
N LYS A 348 37.50 6.82 -12.58
CA LYS A 348 38.24 6.10 -13.63
C LYS A 348 37.76 4.66 -13.81
N PRO A 349 36.45 4.40 -13.97
CA PRO A 349 35.97 3.06 -14.15
C PRO A 349 36.59 2.43 -15.39
N ILE A 350 36.99 1.18 -15.28
CA ILE A 350 37.59 0.43 -16.41
C ILE A 350 36.55 0.12 -17.49
N ARG A 351 35.26 0.15 -17.12
CA ARG A 351 34.13 -0.08 -18.04
C ARG A 351 32.89 0.65 -17.54
N ILE A 352 32.09 1.12 -18.49
CA ILE A 352 30.79 1.73 -18.29
C ILE A 352 29.76 0.93 -19.09
N VAL A 353 28.67 0.50 -18.48
CA VAL A 353 27.51 -0.08 -19.19
C VAL A 353 26.32 0.83 -19.01
N ALA A 354 25.66 1.15 -20.10
CA ALA A 354 24.52 2.09 -20.11
C ALA A 354 23.32 1.54 -20.88
N ASP A 355 22.10 1.82 -20.37
CA ASP A 355 20.89 1.54 -21.17
C ASP A 355 20.76 2.53 -22.33
N LYS A 356 20.68 1.98 -23.55
CA LYS A 356 20.43 2.76 -24.76
C LYS A 356 19.00 2.68 -25.27
N SER A 357 18.09 2.04 -24.54
CA SER A 357 16.70 1.72 -24.93
C SER A 357 15.86 2.94 -25.12
N GLY A 358 15.92 3.78 -25.93
CA GLY A 358 15.00 4.90 -26.09
C GLY A 358 15.61 6.24 -26.37
N ILE A 359 16.93 6.33 -26.23
CA ILE A 359 17.66 7.55 -26.48
C ILE A 359 18.50 7.36 -27.75
N GLY A 360 18.58 6.12 -28.21
CA GLY A 360 19.26 5.74 -29.43
C GLY A 360 20.78 5.79 -29.33
N ASP A 361 21.41 5.35 -30.41
CA ASP A 361 22.87 5.33 -30.56
C ASP A 361 23.53 6.74 -30.50
N VAL A 362 22.74 7.81 -30.52
CA VAL A 362 23.23 9.21 -30.52
C VAL A 362 23.95 9.52 -29.19
N ILE A 363 23.38 9.14 -28.02
CA ILE A 363 23.99 9.45 -26.73
C ILE A 363 25.26 8.64 -26.50
N ILE A 364 25.24 7.36 -26.89
CA ILE A 364 26.45 6.54 -26.80
C ILE A 364 27.54 7.08 -27.76
N SER A 365 27.12 7.61 -28.91
CA SER A 365 28.02 8.28 -29.83
C SER A 365 28.68 9.53 -29.26
N ASP A 366 27.94 10.33 -28.50
CA ASP A 366 28.47 11.54 -27.88
C ASP A 366 29.45 11.23 -26.72
N LEU A 367 29.33 10.06 -26.08
CA LEU A 367 30.20 9.60 -25.00
C LEU A 367 31.25 8.58 -25.46
N ARG A 368 31.48 8.43 -26.76
CA ARG A 368 32.45 7.48 -27.33
C ARG A 368 33.92 7.67 -26.92
N ASP A 369 34.21 8.82 -26.32
CA ASP A 369 35.50 9.09 -25.66
C ASP A 369 35.71 8.36 -24.36
N LEU A 370 34.63 7.70 -23.83
CA LEU A 370 34.65 6.91 -22.58
C LEU A 370 34.58 5.41 -22.93
N PRO A 371 35.01 4.51 -22.03
CA PRO A 371 34.89 3.07 -22.20
C PRO A 371 33.44 2.60 -21.96
N ILE A 372 32.49 3.15 -22.75
CA ILE A 372 31.04 2.94 -22.58
C ILE A 372 30.52 1.90 -23.58
N ILE A 373 29.71 0.99 -23.06
CA ILE A 373 29.00 -0.03 -23.85
C ILE A 373 27.49 0.21 -23.65
N GLY A 374 26.79 0.47 -24.74
CA GLY A 374 25.33 0.60 -24.75
C GLY A 374 24.65 -0.76 -24.84
N VAL A 375 23.79 -1.10 -23.90
CA VAL A 375 22.92 -2.27 -23.93
C VAL A 375 21.47 -1.82 -24.11
N SER A 376 20.64 -2.65 -24.72
CA SER A 376 19.24 -2.34 -24.93
C SER A 376 18.36 -3.25 -24.05
N ILE A 377 17.59 -2.64 -23.16
CA ILE A 377 16.66 -3.35 -22.27
C ILE A 377 15.20 -2.99 -22.56
N HIS A 378 14.88 -2.90 -23.86
CA HIS A 378 13.63 -2.35 -24.39
C HIS A 378 12.37 -3.22 -24.18
N ASN A 379 12.51 -4.42 -23.66
CA ASN A 379 11.37 -5.30 -23.37
C ASN A 379 11.51 -6.00 -22.02
N ASP A 380 10.37 -6.48 -21.50
CA ASP A 380 10.28 -7.13 -20.18
C ASP A 380 11.21 -8.35 -20.04
N ILE A 381 11.49 -9.06 -21.14
CA ILE A 381 12.38 -10.25 -21.11
C ILE A 381 13.82 -9.82 -20.83
N LEU A 382 14.32 -8.81 -21.54
CA LEU A 382 15.69 -8.32 -21.37
C LEU A 382 15.88 -7.64 -20.01
N LYS A 383 14.89 -6.84 -19.57
CA LYS A 383 14.89 -6.26 -18.22
C LYS A 383 14.92 -7.36 -17.17
N LYS A 384 14.10 -8.39 -17.34
CA LYS A 384 14.09 -9.53 -16.42
C LYS A 384 15.45 -10.23 -16.33
N GLN A 385 16.09 -10.52 -17.48
CA GLN A 385 17.41 -11.14 -17.49
C GLN A 385 18.48 -10.30 -16.78
N LEU A 386 18.44 -8.98 -16.93
CA LEU A 386 19.32 -8.06 -16.24
C LEU A 386 19.08 -8.10 -14.71
N ILE A 387 17.82 -8.07 -14.29
CA ILE A 387 17.45 -8.09 -12.88
C ILE A 387 17.66 -9.47 -12.24
N ASP A 388 17.45 -10.56 -12.97
CA ASP A 388 17.78 -11.91 -12.48
C ASP A 388 19.29 -12.02 -12.09
N LYS A 389 20.17 -11.36 -12.86
CA LYS A 389 21.60 -11.26 -12.49
C LYS A 389 21.82 -10.44 -11.23
N LEU A 390 21.09 -9.34 -11.06
CA LEU A 390 21.13 -8.54 -9.83
C LEU A 390 20.73 -9.39 -8.61
N VAL A 391 19.60 -10.11 -8.70
CA VAL A 391 19.15 -11.02 -7.64
C VAL A 391 20.19 -12.09 -7.33
N LEU A 392 20.77 -12.69 -8.35
CA LEU A 392 21.82 -13.70 -8.20
C LEU A 392 23.08 -13.13 -7.53
N ALA A 393 23.43 -11.87 -7.81
CA ALA A 393 24.57 -11.21 -7.18
C ALA A 393 24.32 -10.96 -5.68
N PHE A 394 23.10 -10.59 -5.28
CA PHE A 394 22.71 -10.54 -3.87
C PHE A 394 22.76 -11.92 -3.21
N TYR A 395 22.17 -12.94 -3.86
CA TYR A 395 22.18 -14.31 -3.37
C TYR A 395 23.61 -14.84 -3.14
N ASN A 396 24.53 -14.52 -4.04
CA ASN A 396 25.94 -14.91 -3.96
C ASN A 396 26.78 -13.98 -3.09
N ARG A 397 26.17 -13.03 -2.37
CA ARG A 397 26.86 -12.05 -1.50
C ARG A 397 27.96 -11.25 -2.22
N LYS A 398 27.72 -10.94 -3.49
CA LYS A 398 28.67 -10.19 -4.33
C LYS A 398 28.42 -8.67 -4.30
N ILE A 399 27.52 -8.19 -3.47
CA ILE A 399 27.16 -6.76 -3.36
C ILE A 399 27.24 -6.37 -1.90
N ASN A 400 27.88 -5.23 -1.63
CA ASN A 400 27.98 -4.62 -0.33
C ASN A 400 27.56 -3.15 -0.41
N ILE A 401 26.67 -2.72 0.49
CA ILE A 401 26.11 -1.36 0.51
C ILE A 401 26.25 -0.79 1.91
N VAL A 402 26.80 0.40 2.05
CA VAL A 402 26.74 1.16 3.30
C VAL A 402 25.42 1.92 3.29
N ALA A 403 24.44 1.41 4.03
CA ALA A 403 23.05 1.90 3.96
C ALA A 403 22.92 3.40 4.27
N ASP A 404 23.69 3.91 5.24
CA ASP A 404 23.67 5.32 5.65
C ASP A 404 24.28 6.26 4.59
N GLU A 405 25.16 5.74 3.72
CA GLU A 405 25.75 6.51 2.63
C GLU A 405 24.86 6.51 1.37
N PHE A 406 24.08 5.44 1.17
CA PHE A 406 23.24 5.26 -0.02
C PHE A 406 21.77 5.01 0.32
N PRO A 407 21.12 5.89 1.11
CA PRO A 407 19.75 5.68 1.60
C PRO A 407 18.73 5.57 0.46
N ARG A 408 18.92 6.32 -0.63
CA ARG A 408 18.04 6.27 -1.78
C ARG A 408 18.13 4.93 -2.52
N LEU A 409 19.34 4.40 -2.76
CA LEU A 409 19.52 3.09 -3.35
C LEU A 409 18.85 2.02 -2.48
N MET A 410 19.03 2.08 -1.15
CA MET A 410 18.38 1.16 -0.21
C MET A 410 16.86 1.24 -0.27
N GLN A 411 16.31 2.43 -0.40
CA GLN A 411 14.88 2.63 -0.54
C GLN A 411 14.34 2.03 -1.85
N GLU A 412 15.01 2.25 -2.98
CA GLU A 412 14.63 1.71 -4.27
C GLU A 412 14.72 0.18 -4.27
N LEU A 413 15.81 -0.42 -3.81
CA LEU A 413 15.98 -1.86 -3.68
C LEU A 413 14.91 -2.49 -2.76
N GLY A 414 14.62 -1.84 -1.63
CA GLY A 414 13.60 -2.29 -0.69
C GLY A 414 12.16 -2.14 -1.19
N SER A 415 11.90 -1.31 -2.19
CA SER A 415 10.58 -1.12 -2.81
C SER A 415 10.42 -1.81 -4.17
N PHE A 416 11.46 -2.47 -4.67
CA PHE A 416 11.45 -3.11 -5.97
C PHE A 416 10.71 -4.45 -5.92
N VAL A 417 9.62 -4.59 -6.69
CA VAL A 417 8.68 -5.72 -6.60
C VAL A 417 8.33 -6.31 -7.97
N TYR A 418 7.95 -7.58 -7.99
CA TYR A 418 7.30 -8.20 -9.13
C TYR A 418 5.82 -7.83 -9.16
N TYR A 419 5.29 -7.47 -10.33
CA TYR A 419 3.88 -7.10 -10.52
C TYR A 419 2.98 -8.28 -10.86
N ASP A 420 3.56 -9.39 -11.29
CA ASP A 420 2.84 -10.59 -11.69
C ASP A 420 3.42 -11.86 -11.04
N SER A 421 2.60 -12.91 -10.98
CA SER A 421 2.98 -14.21 -10.40
C SER A 421 4.02 -14.97 -11.22
N GLU A 422 4.20 -14.60 -12.49
CA GLU A 422 5.20 -15.20 -13.39
C GLU A 422 6.55 -14.49 -13.33
N HIS A 423 6.66 -13.44 -12.48
CA HIS A 423 7.86 -12.63 -12.29
C HIS A 423 8.43 -12.04 -13.60
N LYS A 424 7.54 -11.71 -14.54
CA LYS A 424 7.93 -11.14 -15.85
C LYS A 424 8.04 -9.63 -15.82
N ARG A 425 7.14 -8.98 -15.07
CA ARG A 425 7.11 -7.52 -14.92
C ARG A 425 7.49 -7.13 -13.52
N MET A 426 8.32 -6.10 -13.40
CA MET A 426 8.83 -5.60 -12.13
C MET A 426 9.04 -4.10 -12.19
N GLY A 427 9.08 -3.50 -11.01
CA GLY A 427 9.27 -2.07 -10.84
C GLY A 427 9.03 -1.67 -9.39
N PRO A 428 8.94 -0.37 -9.11
CA PRO A 428 8.69 0.13 -7.77
C PRO A 428 7.30 -0.27 -7.28
N ALA A 429 7.19 -0.59 -5.98
CA ALA A 429 5.92 -0.89 -5.36
C ALA A 429 4.91 0.24 -5.63
N GLU A 430 3.68 -0.14 -6.03
CA GLU A 430 2.56 0.78 -6.34
C GLU A 430 2.77 1.74 -7.51
N GLY A 431 3.74 1.48 -8.41
CA GLY A 431 3.94 2.28 -9.62
C GLY A 431 4.39 3.72 -9.38
N ARG A 432 4.92 4.05 -8.19
CA ARG A 432 5.31 5.40 -7.78
C ARG A 432 6.69 5.56 -7.21
N GLY A 433 7.31 4.48 -6.80
CA GLY A 433 8.72 4.52 -6.47
C GLY A 433 9.52 4.80 -7.74
N ARG A 434 10.82 4.85 -7.58
CA ARG A 434 11.79 4.84 -8.69
C ARG A 434 12.56 3.53 -8.62
N ASP A 435 12.98 3.05 -9.76
CA ASP A 435 13.85 1.88 -9.92
C ASP A 435 15.12 2.22 -10.70
N ASP A 436 15.32 3.52 -10.97
CA ASP A 436 16.45 4.02 -11.78
C ASP A 436 17.81 3.57 -11.22
N LEU A 437 17.99 3.63 -9.88
CA LEU A 437 19.22 3.18 -9.24
C LEU A 437 19.33 1.64 -9.19
N CYS A 438 18.22 0.92 -9.14
CA CYS A 438 18.21 -0.54 -9.26
C CYS A 438 18.68 -0.97 -10.63
N ASP A 439 18.16 -0.34 -11.70
CA ASP A 439 18.54 -0.60 -13.08
C ASP A 439 20.02 -0.20 -13.32
N ALA A 440 20.46 0.96 -12.81
CA ALA A 440 21.86 1.38 -12.88
C ALA A 440 22.82 0.42 -12.11
N LEU A 441 22.42 -0.14 -10.95
CA LEU A 441 23.18 -1.13 -10.24
C LEU A 441 23.29 -2.44 -11.02
N ALA A 442 22.20 -2.90 -11.63
CA ALA A 442 22.17 -4.09 -12.48
C ALA A 442 23.07 -3.93 -13.71
N LEU A 443 23.10 -2.73 -14.31
CA LEU A 443 24.01 -2.39 -15.40
C LEU A 443 25.47 -2.37 -14.96
N ALA A 444 25.77 -1.87 -13.77
CA ALA A 444 27.13 -1.93 -13.21
C ALA A 444 27.60 -3.40 -13.00
N LEU A 445 26.71 -4.28 -12.54
CA LEU A 445 27.01 -5.72 -12.43
C LEU A 445 27.21 -6.37 -13.80
N GLN A 446 26.46 -5.97 -14.81
CA GLN A 446 26.69 -6.41 -16.20
C GLN A 446 28.10 -6.04 -16.66
N ALA A 447 28.63 -4.89 -16.23
CA ALA A 447 29.99 -4.47 -16.53
C ALA A 447 31.06 -5.36 -15.88
N MET A 448 30.74 -6.02 -14.75
CA MET A 448 31.64 -6.97 -14.10
C MET A 448 31.80 -8.30 -14.87
N ASP A 449 30.72 -8.78 -15.50
CA ASP A 449 30.68 -10.09 -16.16
C ASP A 449 31.39 -10.14 -17.53
N VAL A 450 31.70 -9.00 -18.13
CA VAL A 450 32.30 -8.93 -19.49
C VAL A 450 33.83 -9.14 -19.45
N SER A 451 34.37 -9.98 -18.58
CA SER A 451 35.80 -10.18 -18.42
C SER A 451 36.46 -11.10 -19.48
N SER A 452 35.79 -11.48 -20.58
CA SER A 452 36.38 -12.40 -21.59
C SER A 452 35.92 -12.18 -23.03
N VAL A 453 35.66 -10.95 -23.47
CA VAL A 453 35.54 -10.70 -24.90
C VAL A 453 36.71 -9.86 -25.38
N ASN A 454 37.67 -10.59 -25.98
CA ASN A 454 38.77 -9.99 -26.76
C ASN A 454 38.24 -8.93 -27.73
N GLU A 455 39.02 -7.85 -27.84
CA GLU A 455 38.95 -6.84 -28.87
C GLU A 455 38.79 -7.42 -30.29
N ARG A 456 37.55 -7.47 -30.82
CA ARG A 456 37.30 -7.51 -32.27
C ARG A 456 35.87 -7.05 -32.54
N GLN A 457 35.78 -5.86 -33.17
CA GLN A 457 34.73 -5.28 -34.00
C GLN A 457 33.23 -5.42 -33.59
N PRO A 458 32.43 -4.40 -33.85
CA PRO A 458 30.99 -4.40 -33.55
C PRO A 458 30.24 -5.22 -34.58
N ASP A 459 30.11 -6.51 -34.39
CA ASP A 459 29.18 -7.34 -35.12
C ASP A 459 27.83 -7.37 -34.40
N SER A 460 26.80 -7.18 -35.19
CA SER A 460 25.40 -7.08 -34.83
C SER A 460 24.78 -8.34 -34.16
N ASN A 461 25.60 -9.29 -33.68
CA ASN A 461 25.18 -10.58 -33.17
C ASN A 461 25.77 -10.94 -31.79
N LEU A 462 26.06 -9.96 -30.93
CA LEU A 462 26.61 -10.23 -29.57
C LEU A 462 25.64 -10.84 -28.59
N TRP A 463 24.57 -11.43 -29.06
CA TRP A 463 23.58 -12.18 -28.24
C TRP A 463 23.70 -13.70 -28.38
N ALA A 464 24.82 -14.20 -28.83
CA ALA A 464 25.11 -15.63 -28.72
C ALA A 464 25.46 -15.98 -27.28
N PHE A 465 24.45 -16.16 -26.48
CA PHE A 465 24.56 -16.78 -25.19
C PHE A 465 25.17 -18.17 -25.33
N THR A 466 26.25 -18.41 -24.63
CA THR A 466 26.66 -19.75 -24.28
C THR A 466 25.44 -20.54 -23.82
N ARG A 467 25.13 -21.61 -24.55
CA ARG A 467 24.17 -22.64 -24.15
C ARG A 467 24.42 -22.96 -22.67
N VAL A 468 23.42 -22.83 -21.85
CA VAL A 468 23.40 -23.46 -20.55
C VAL A 468 23.60 -24.94 -20.79
N ASP A 469 24.69 -25.47 -20.27
CA ASP A 469 25.05 -26.88 -20.34
C ASP A 469 23.90 -27.71 -19.76
N GLU A 470 23.43 -28.69 -20.51
CA GLU A 470 22.33 -29.59 -20.14
C GLU A 470 22.69 -30.52 -18.98
N ARG A 471 23.18 -30.00 -17.85
CA ARG A 471 23.41 -30.73 -16.63
C ARG A 471 22.62 -30.20 -15.44
N ALA A 472 21.32 -29.94 -15.70
CA ALA A 472 20.36 -29.63 -14.64
C ALA A 472 19.65 -30.88 -14.08
N GLU A 473 20.11 -32.08 -14.40
CA GLU A 473 19.51 -33.34 -13.88
C GLU A 473 19.92 -33.69 -12.44
N ASP A 474 20.86 -32.99 -11.84
CA ASP A 474 21.33 -33.31 -10.48
C ASP A 474 20.60 -32.59 -9.34
N PHE A 475 19.61 -31.76 -9.62
CA PHE A 475 18.80 -31.06 -8.60
C PHE A 475 17.27 -31.34 -8.77
N GLY A 476 16.87 -32.57 -8.62
CA GLY A 476 15.58 -33.07 -8.18
C GLY A 476 14.27 -32.32 -8.55
N TRP A 477 14.18 -31.59 -9.66
CA TRP A 477 12.94 -30.93 -10.11
C TRP A 477 12.36 -31.67 -11.30
N SER A 478 11.29 -32.43 -11.04
CA SER A 478 10.51 -33.07 -12.11
C SER A 478 9.66 -32.03 -12.84
N VAL A 479 9.94 -31.77 -14.10
CA VAL A 479 9.05 -31.01 -15.00
C VAL A 479 8.07 -32.00 -15.62
N THR A 480 6.82 -31.98 -15.21
CA THR A 480 5.73 -32.67 -15.91
C THR A 480 5.26 -31.79 -17.06
N LYS A 481 5.50 -32.23 -18.28
CA LYS A 481 4.87 -31.67 -19.49
C LYS A 481 3.40 -32.05 -19.51
N VAL A 482 2.49 -31.08 -19.58
CA VAL A 482 1.22 -31.16 -20.29
C VAL A 482 1.05 -29.86 -21.08
#